data_6bed5064d9956bada4e49dc1e416b40e
#
_entry.id   6bed5064d9956bada4e49dc1e416b40e
#
_cell.length_a   1.000
_cell.length_b   1.000
_cell.length_c   1.000
_cell.angle_alpha   90.00
_cell.angle_beta   90.00
_cell.angle_gamma   90.00
#
_symmetry.space_group_name_H-M   'P 1'
#
loop_
_entity.id
_entity.type
_entity.pdbx_description
1 polymer ?
#
loop_
_entity_poly.entity_id
_entity_poly.type
_entity_poly.pdbx_seq_one_letter_code
_entity_poly.pdbx_strand_id
1 'polypeptide(L)'
;MYAQGYFAYDSKKSGGLTVSHLRFGHQPIKSTYYISKADFVACHNPSYVDKYEMVEDLKEGGSFLLNCPWSDEELEERLPGKMKKIIAEKNINFYTIDGIDIGKEIGLGGRINTVLQAAFFKIAGIIPEEDAKKYMKDAATKSYSKKGEKVVAMNHAAIDKGIESFHKVNVPEAWETAEDKTVDVPATGDRADVVEYVNTILKPVNAYQGNKLPVSAFSNHVDGTAPQGSAAYEKRGIAVDVP
;
A
#
# COMPACT_ATOMS: atom_id res chain seq x y z
N MET A 1 9.21 6.13 -23.93
CA MET A 1 9.27 5.49 -22.61
C MET A 1 8.49 4.18 -22.65
N TYR A 2 8.98 3.13 -21.98
CA TYR A 2 8.29 1.84 -21.85
C TYR A 2 7.72 1.74 -20.44
N ALA A 3 6.55 1.10 -20.31
CA ALA A 3 5.91 0.87 -19.01
C ALA A 3 5.45 -0.58 -18.92
N GLN A 4 5.53 -1.14 -17.72
CA GLN A 4 5.02 -2.47 -17.41
C GLN A 4 4.28 -2.44 -16.10
N GLY A 5 3.09 -3.02 -16.07
CA GLY A 5 2.33 -3.26 -14.85
C GLY A 5 2.20 -4.75 -14.58
N TYR A 6 2.41 -5.14 -13.34
CA TYR A 6 2.18 -6.49 -12.85
C TYR A 6 1.46 -6.43 -11.51
N PHE A 7 0.45 -7.26 -11.32
CA PHE A 7 -0.43 -7.19 -10.17
C PHE A 7 -0.34 -8.48 -9.34
N ALA A 8 -0.09 -8.34 -8.04
CA ALA A 8 -0.18 -9.42 -7.08
C ALA A 8 -1.49 -9.29 -6.31
N TYR A 9 -2.32 -10.31 -6.40
CA TYR A 9 -3.62 -10.38 -5.74
C TYR A 9 -3.56 -11.30 -4.53
N ASP A 10 -4.28 -10.95 -3.47
CA ASP A 10 -4.58 -11.88 -2.39
C ASP A 10 -5.55 -12.97 -2.89
N SER A 11 -5.45 -14.16 -2.32
CA SER A 11 -6.39 -15.25 -2.55
C SER A 11 -7.81 -14.96 -2.02
N LYS A 12 -7.97 -13.98 -1.13
CA LYS A 12 -9.26 -13.56 -0.57
C LYS A 12 -10.10 -12.85 -1.63
N LYS A 13 -11.37 -13.23 -1.74
CA LYS A 13 -12.31 -12.64 -2.70
C LYS A 13 -12.58 -11.16 -2.44
N SER A 14 -12.60 -10.75 -1.17
CA SER A 14 -12.83 -9.36 -0.74
C SER A 14 -12.02 -9.05 0.53
N GLY A 15 -11.63 -7.80 0.70
CA GLY A 15 -10.84 -7.36 1.85
C GLY A 15 -9.38 -7.81 1.82
N GLY A 16 -8.91 -8.40 0.72
CA GLY A 16 -7.52 -8.74 0.51
C GLY A 16 -6.69 -7.57 -0.02
N LEU A 17 -5.37 -7.68 0.13
CA LEU A 17 -4.42 -6.72 -0.40
C LEU A 17 -4.19 -6.98 -1.89
N THR A 18 -4.09 -5.90 -2.67
CA THR A 18 -3.58 -5.95 -4.05
C THR A 18 -2.34 -5.07 -4.12
N VAL A 19 -1.23 -5.62 -4.60
CA VAL A 19 0.00 -4.88 -4.84
C VAL A 19 0.21 -4.72 -6.34
N SER A 20 0.31 -3.46 -6.79
CA SER A 20 0.58 -3.12 -8.17
C SER A 20 2.05 -2.77 -8.33
N HIS A 21 2.78 -3.59 -9.08
CA HIS A 21 4.18 -3.35 -9.41
C HIS A 21 4.28 -2.66 -10.77
N LEU A 22 4.72 -1.40 -10.78
CA LEU A 22 4.86 -0.60 -11.98
C LEU A 22 6.33 -0.33 -12.27
N ARG A 23 6.72 -0.48 -13.53
CA ARG A 23 8.06 -0.14 -14.02
C ARG A 23 7.96 0.83 -15.17
N PHE A 24 8.85 1.80 -15.16
CA PHE A 24 9.02 2.75 -16.25
C PHE A 24 10.49 2.78 -16.66
N GLY A 25 10.77 2.86 -17.97
CA GLY A 25 12.13 2.86 -18.45
C GLY A 25 12.28 3.33 -19.88
N HIS A 26 13.50 3.68 -20.28
CA HIS A 26 13.84 4.08 -21.65
C HIS A 26 14.19 2.89 -22.56
N GLN A 27 14.32 1.69 -21.97
CA GLN A 27 14.56 0.43 -22.69
C GLN A 27 13.33 -0.48 -22.56
N PRO A 28 13.11 -1.40 -23.53
CA PRO A 28 12.03 -2.38 -23.46
C PRO A 28 12.14 -3.24 -22.20
N ILE A 29 11.05 -3.33 -21.45
CA ILE A 29 10.94 -4.15 -20.25
C ILE A 29 10.39 -5.51 -20.68
N LYS A 30 11.23 -6.55 -20.62
CA LYS A 30 10.90 -7.88 -21.16
C LYS A 30 10.53 -8.93 -20.11
N SER A 31 10.89 -8.69 -18.84
CA SER A 31 10.68 -9.66 -17.76
C SER A 31 9.61 -9.17 -16.78
N THR A 32 8.78 -10.09 -16.30
CA THR A 32 7.81 -9.86 -15.24
C THR A 32 8.36 -10.41 -13.92
N TYR A 33 8.59 -9.56 -12.93
CA TYR A 33 9.00 -9.92 -11.57
C TYR A 33 8.54 -8.85 -10.59
N TYR A 34 8.39 -9.20 -9.33
CA TYR A 34 8.06 -8.25 -8.27
C TYR A 34 9.16 -7.21 -8.08
N ILE A 35 8.76 -6.00 -7.73
CA ILE A 35 9.68 -4.95 -7.34
C ILE A 35 10.04 -5.19 -5.87
N SER A 36 11.34 -5.35 -5.60
CA SER A 36 11.90 -5.49 -4.26
C SER A 36 12.77 -4.29 -3.85
N LYS A 37 12.96 -3.34 -4.77
CA LYS A 37 13.64 -2.06 -4.54
C LYS A 37 12.89 -0.99 -5.31
N ALA A 38 12.00 -0.29 -4.62
CA ALA A 38 11.12 0.71 -5.20
C ALA A 38 11.68 2.13 -5.05
N ASP A 39 11.50 2.95 -6.08
CA ASP A 39 11.76 4.37 -6.00
C ASP A 39 10.56 5.14 -5.40
N PHE A 40 9.36 4.55 -5.53
CA PHE A 40 8.11 5.10 -5.04
C PHE A 40 7.18 3.99 -4.55
N VAL A 41 6.54 4.20 -3.40
CA VAL A 41 5.45 3.36 -2.88
C VAL A 41 4.27 4.24 -2.54
N ALA A 42 3.05 3.82 -2.90
CA ALA A 42 1.81 4.47 -2.48
C ALA A 42 0.93 3.50 -1.69
N CYS A 43 0.45 3.94 -0.54
CA CYS A 43 -0.56 3.26 0.26
C CYS A 43 -1.89 3.98 0.12
N HIS A 44 -2.87 3.32 -0.51
CA HIS A 44 -4.17 3.91 -0.79
C HIS A 44 -5.17 3.79 0.37
N ASN A 45 -4.90 2.91 1.33
CA ASN A 45 -5.74 2.70 2.50
C ASN A 45 -4.91 2.81 3.78
N PRO A 46 -5.17 3.80 4.64
CA PRO A 46 -4.36 4.04 5.84
C PRO A 46 -4.38 2.87 6.84
N SER A 47 -5.43 2.03 6.83
CA SER A 47 -5.48 0.85 7.70
C SER A 47 -4.44 -0.23 7.37
N TYR A 48 -3.70 -0.08 6.27
CA TYR A 48 -2.66 -1.02 5.89
C TYR A 48 -1.33 -0.77 6.60
N VAL A 49 -1.12 0.41 7.17
CA VAL A 49 0.13 0.73 7.88
C VAL A 49 0.38 -0.17 9.09
N ASP A 50 -0.70 -0.63 9.75
CA ASP A 50 -0.63 -1.54 10.89
C ASP A 50 -0.51 -3.02 10.50
N LYS A 51 -0.73 -3.34 9.23
CA LYS A 51 -0.87 -4.73 8.76
C LYS A 51 0.29 -5.19 7.90
N TYR A 52 0.91 -4.28 7.16
CA TYR A 52 1.85 -4.61 6.10
C TYR A 52 3.10 -3.73 6.15
N GLU A 53 4.25 -4.31 5.90
CA GLU A 53 5.55 -3.62 5.85
C GLU A 53 5.80 -3.01 4.47
N MET A 54 5.16 -1.87 4.17
CA MET A 54 5.18 -1.27 2.83
C MET A 54 6.45 -0.49 2.50
N VAL A 55 7.12 0.08 3.50
CA VAL A 55 8.29 0.96 3.28
C VAL A 55 9.62 0.20 3.24
N GLU A 56 9.61 -1.09 3.57
CA GLU A 56 10.82 -1.92 3.58
C GLU A 56 11.48 -2.01 2.19
N ASP A 57 10.67 -2.09 1.14
CA ASP A 57 11.14 -2.20 -0.24
C ASP A 57 11.56 -0.86 -0.86
N LEU A 58 11.38 0.26 -0.16
CA LEU A 58 11.85 1.56 -0.65
C LEU A 58 13.38 1.63 -0.62
N LYS A 59 13.94 2.20 -1.68
CA LYS A 59 15.35 2.62 -1.72
C LYS A 59 15.58 3.79 -0.77
N GLU A 60 16.83 3.99 -0.38
CA GLU A 60 17.24 5.22 0.30
C GLU A 60 16.90 6.44 -0.57
N GLY A 61 16.33 7.49 0.06
CA GLY A 61 15.85 8.68 -0.64
C GLY A 61 14.59 8.46 -1.50
N GLY A 62 14.00 7.26 -1.48
CA GLY A 62 12.75 6.96 -2.18
C GLY A 62 11.58 7.79 -1.65
N SER A 63 10.42 7.68 -2.30
CA SER A 63 9.21 8.43 -1.92
C SER A 63 8.10 7.51 -1.45
N PHE A 64 7.44 7.89 -0.35
CA PHE A 64 6.24 7.22 0.17
C PHE A 64 5.06 8.18 0.17
N LEU A 65 3.94 7.77 -0.43
CA LEU A 65 2.68 8.52 -0.42
C LEU A 65 1.62 7.73 0.33
N LEU A 66 1.10 8.30 1.41
CA LEU A 66 0.00 7.71 2.20
C LEU A 66 -1.30 8.50 1.96
N ASN A 67 -2.34 7.80 1.53
CA ASN A 67 -3.68 8.36 1.47
C ASN A 67 -4.33 8.32 2.85
N CYS A 68 -4.35 9.44 3.55
CA CYS A 68 -4.95 9.55 4.88
C CYS A 68 -5.35 11.01 5.17
N PRO A 69 -6.31 11.23 6.09
CA PRO A 69 -6.69 12.56 6.57
C PRO A 69 -5.84 13.06 7.74
N TRP A 70 -4.76 12.37 8.10
CA TRP A 70 -4.03 12.58 9.35
C TRP A 70 -3.14 13.81 9.30
N SER A 71 -3.14 14.60 10.39
CA SER A 71 -2.16 15.64 10.63
C SER A 71 -0.78 15.05 11.00
N ASP A 72 0.26 15.89 11.06
CA ASP A 72 1.60 15.44 11.44
C ASP A 72 1.61 14.88 12.87
N GLU A 73 0.81 15.44 13.79
CA GLU A 73 0.64 14.91 15.15
C GLU A 73 -0.06 13.55 15.15
N GLU A 74 -1.11 13.39 14.34
CA GLU A 74 -1.79 12.10 14.20
C GLU A 74 -0.90 11.03 13.54
N LEU A 75 -0.03 11.42 12.59
CA LEU A 75 0.97 10.52 12.03
C LEU A 75 1.94 10.02 13.11
N GLU A 76 2.38 10.91 14.04
CA GLU A 76 3.22 10.51 15.18
C GLU A 76 2.55 9.47 16.07
N GLU A 77 1.24 9.57 16.26
CA GLU A 77 0.49 8.64 17.12
C GLU A 77 0.17 7.32 16.42
N ARG A 78 -0.19 7.38 15.13
CA ARG A 78 -0.80 6.24 14.39
C ARG A 78 0.19 5.37 13.65
N LEU A 79 1.33 5.93 13.22
CA LEU A 79 2.30 5.13 12.47
C LEU A 79 3.06 4.17 13.40
N PRO A 80 3.24 2.89 12.98
CA PRO A 80 4.08 1.94 13.70
C PRO A 80 5.51 2.45 13.87
N GLY A 81 6.13 2.18 15.02
CA GLY A 81 7.49 2.59 15.30
C GLY A 81 8.49 2.06 14.27
N LYS A 82 8.36 0.80 13.88
CA LYS A 82 9.18 0.19 12.82
C LYS A 82 9.09 0.96 11.50
N MET A 83 7.88 1.38 11.10
CA MET A 83 7.68 2.15 9.87
C MET A 83 8.34 3.52 9.97
N LYS A 84 8.15 4.23 11.07
CA LYS A 84 8.78 5.53 11.35
C LYS A 84 10.29 5.43 11.27
N LYS A 85 10.88 4.42 11.91
CA LYS A 85 12.32 4.17 11.92
C LYS A 85 12.87 3.97 10.49
N ILE A 86 12.24 3.13 9.67
CA ILE A 86 12.66 2.90 8.28
C ILE A 86 12.57 4.20 7.46
N ILE A 87 11.50 4.99 7.64
CA ILE A 87 11.33 6.27 6.95
C ILE A 87 12.49 7.22 7.27
N ALA A 88 12.87 7.33 8.55
CA ALA A 88 13.98 8.18 8.98
C ALA A 88 15.34 7.64 8.50
N GLU A 89 15.66 6.37 8.79
CA GLU A 89 16.95 5.74 8.46
C GLU A 89 17.26 5.75 6.95
N LYS A 90 16.23 5.57 6.11
CA LYS A 90 16.39 5.59 4.64
C LYS A 90 16.18 6.98 4.02
N ASN A 91 16.02 8.03 4.82
CA ASN A 91 15.75 9.39 4.33
C ASN A 91 14.58 9.43 3.32
N ILE A 92 13.48 8.73 3.61
CA ILE A 92 12.32 8.62 2.72
C ILE A 92 11.63 9.98 2.62
N ASN A 93 11.35 10.42 1.39
CA ASN A 93 10.47 11.55 1.14
C ASN A 93 9.04 11.13 1.42
N PHE A 94 8.52 11.48 2.58
CA PHE A 94 7.19 11.08 3.01
C PHE A 94 6.16 12.14 2.64
N TYR A 95 5.04 11.70 2.04
CA TYR A 95 3.93 12.55 1.61
C TYR A 95 2.61 11.96 2.09
N THR A 96 1.66 12.84 2.40
CA THR A 96 0.27 12.47 2.66
C THR A 96 -0.68 13.20 1.71
N ILE A 97 -1.85 12.63 1.48
CA ILE A 97 -2.94 13.22 0.70
C ILE A 97 -4.27 12.70 1.24
N ASP A 98 -5.25 13.58 1.46
CA ASP A 98 -6.63 13.15 1.69
C ASP A 98 -7.41 13.09 0.38
N GLY A 99 -7.19 12.00 -0.35
CA GLY A 99 -7.88 11.75 -1.62
C GLY A 99 -9.39 11.58 -1.45
N ILE A 100 -9.84 11.12 -0.28
CA ILE A 100 -11.27 10.92 0.01
C ILE A 100 -11.99 12.27 0.14
N ASP A 101 -11.41 13.21 0.87
CA ASP A 101 -12.00 14.54 1.03
C ASP A 101 -11.98 15.32 -0.29
N ILE A 102 -10.86 15.30 -1.00
CA ILE A 102 -10.74 15.83 -2.37
C ILE A 102 -11.83 15.23 -3.27
N GLY A 103 -12.01 13.89 -3.24
CA GLY A 103 -13.02 13.22 -4.04
C GLY A 103 -14.44 13.66 -3.73
N LYS A 104 -14.75 13.91 -2.46
CA LYS A 104 -16.06 14.47 -2.03
C LYS A 104 -16.23 15.90 -2.53
N GLU A 105 -15.24 16.77 -2.34
CA GLU A 105 -15.27 18.18 -2.76
C GLU A 105 -15.61 18.32 -4.25
N ILE A 106 -14.98 17.51 -5.11
CA ILE A 106 -15.20 17.57 -6.56
C ILE A 106 -16.39 16.72 -7.06
N GLY A 107 -17.09 16.02 -6.16
CA GLY A 107 -18.28 15.22 -6.48
C GLY A 107 -18.00 13.82 -7.02
N LEU A 108 -16.78 13.31 -6.93
CA LEU A 108 -16.40 11.91 -7.28
C LEU A 108 -16.65 10.92 -6.14
N GLY A 109 -16.91 11.41 -4.91
CA GLY A 109 -17.07 10.59 -3.71
C GLY A 109 -15.81 9.78 -3.42
N GLY A 110 -15.94 8.47 -3.21
CA GLY A 110 -14.81 7.58 -2.92
C GLY A 110 -13.95 7.17 -4.13
N ARG A 111 -14.18 7.75 -5.30
CA ARG A 111 -13.41 7.42 -6.53
C ARG A 111 -12.15 8.27 -6.61
N ILE A 112 -11.16 7.88 -5.84
CA ILE A 112 -9.92 8.66 -5.63
C ILE A 112 -8.75 8.26 -6.53
N ASN A 113 -8.91 7.24 -7.37
CA ASN A 113 -7.84 6.72 -8.21
C ASN A 113 -7.19 7.79 -9.10
N THR A 114 -7.96 8.68 -9.69
CA THR A 114 -7.44 9.77 -10.54
C THR A 114 -6.65 10.80 -9.72
N VAL A 115 -7.11 11.13 -8.51
CA VAL A 115 -6.41 12.02 -7.57
C VAL A 115 -5.04 11.44 -7.21
N LEU A 116 -5.01 10.18 -6.77
CA LEU A 116 -3.79 9.51 -6.34
C LEU A 116 -2.81 9.28 -7.50
N GLN A 117 -3.32 8.98 -8.70
CA GLN A 117 -2.49 8.87 -9.90
C GLN A 117 -1.83 10.19 -10.26
N ALA A 118 -2.52 11.32 -10.12
CA ALA A 118 -1.97 12.65 -10.37
C ALA A 118 -0.87 13.00 -9.38
N ALA A 119 -1.09 12.76 -8.08
CA ALA A 119 -0.08 12.90 -7.04
C ALA A 119 1.16 12.02 -7.32
N PHE A 120 0.94 10.77 -7.75
CA PHE A 120 2.03 9.86 -8.13
C PHE A 120 2.91 10.46 -9.24
N PHE A 121 2.34 10.90 -10.36
CA PHE A 121 3.11 11.45 -11.46
C PHE A 121 3.89 12.71 -11.06
N LYS A 122 3.30 13.55 -10.21
CA LYS A 122 3.96 14.76 -9.70
C LYS A 122 5.14 14.42 -8.79
N ILE A 123 4.95 13.52 -7.81
CA ILE A 123 5.99 13.17 -6.83
C ILE A 123 7.08 12.32 -7.49
N ALA A 124 6.72 11.34 -8.30
CA ALA A 124 7.67 10.41 -8.91
C ALA A 124 8.48 11.04 -10.05
N GLY A 125 7.98 12.13 -10.68
CA GLY A 125 8.71 12.89 -11.71
C GLY A 125 9.14 12.06 -12.92
N ILE A 126 8.37 11.02 -13.30
CA ILE A 126 8.71 10.08 -14.38
C ILE A 126 8.71 10.77 -15.75
N ILE A 127 7.83 11.74 -15.93
CA ILE A 127 7.71 12.61 -17.10
C ILE A 127 7.48 14.05 -16.62
N PRO A 128 7.73 15.06 -17.48
CA PRO A 128 7.44 16.45 -17.15
C PRO A 128 5.99 16.63 -16.68
N GLU A 129 5.78 17.45 -15.67
CA GLU A 129 4.47 17.65 -15.03
C GLU A 129 3.37 18.04 -16.03
N GLU A 130 3.68 19.00 -16.91
CA GLU A 130 2.72 19.48 -17.91
C GLU A 130 2.31 18.37 -18.90
N ASP A 131 3.25 17.50 -19.28
CA ASP A 131 2.97 16.35 -20.13
C ASP A 131 2.11 15.31 -19.37
N ALA A 132 2.44 15.04 -18.10
CA ALA A 132 1.65 14.14 -17.26
C ALA A 132 0.21 14.63 -17.11
N LYS A 133 0.03 15.91 -16.77
CA LYS A 133 -1.27 16.57 -16.65
C LYS A 133 -2.07 16.49 -17.95
N LYS A 134 -1.44 16.81 -19.08
CA LYS A 134 -2.07 16.74 -20.40
C LYS A 134 -2.51 15.31 -20.73
N TYR A 135 -1.60 14.34 -20.63
CA TYR A 135 -1.91 12.94 -20.98
C TYR A 135 -2.99 12.36 -20.07
N MET A 136 -2.99 12.69 -18.78
CA MET A 136 -4.04 12.27 -17.87
C MET A 136 -5.40 12.87 -18.22
N LYS A 137 -5.46 14.17 -18.55
CA LYS A 137 -6.70 14.84 -18.99
C LYS A 137 -7.23 14.28 -20.30
N ASP A 138 -6.36 14.03 -21.27
CA ASP A 138 -6.71 13.41 -22.55
C ASP A 138 -7.28 12.00 -22.36
N ALA A 139 -6.63 11.19 -21.50
CA ALA A 139 -7.09 9.84 -21.15
C ALA A 139 -8.42 9.86 -20.39
N ALA A 140 -8.62 10.78 -19.46
CA ALA A 140 -9.87 10.96 -18.75
C ALA A 140 -11.01 11.36 -19.71
N THR A 141 -10.75 12.30 -20.61
CA THR A 141 -11.72 12.70 -21.64
C THR A 141 -12.12 11.50 -22.50
N LYS A 142 -11.14 10.73 -23.00
CA LYS A 142 -11.40 9.54 -23.82
C LYS A 142 -12.22 8.49 -23.06
N SER A 143 -11.91 8.27 -21.78
CA SER A 143 -12.54 7.22 -20.97
C SER A 143 -13.96 7.59 -20.51
N TYR A 144 -14.20 8.87 -20.26
CA TYR A 144 -15.44 9.32 -19.63
C TYR A 144 -16.34 10.15 -20.55
N SER A 145 -15.97 10.43 -21.79
CA SER A 145 -16.81 11.21 -22.74
C SER A 145 -18.24 10.66 -22.89
N LYS A 146 -18.39 9.32 -22.90
CA LYS A 146 -19.70 8.67 -22.98
C LYS A 146 -20.54 8.82 -21.71
N LYS A 147 -19.96 9.25 -20.58
CA LYS A 147 -20.65 9.49 -19.28
C LYS A 147 -21.07 10.94 -19.10
N GLY A 148 -20.79 11.80 -20.10
CA GLY A 148 -21.15 13.20 -20.14
C GLY A 148 -20.03 14.15 -19.67
N GLU A 149 -20.14 15.40 -20.12
CA GLU A 149 -19.14 16.45 -19.89
C GLU A 149 -18.87 16.72 -18.40
N LYS A 150 -19.91 16.63 -17.56
CA LYS A 150 -19.78 16.81 -16.11
C LYS A 150 -18.80 15.81 -15.51
N VAL A 151 -18.85 14.53 -15.91
CA VAL A 151 -17.96 13.49 -15.39
C VAL A 151 -16.53 13.72 -15.88
N VAL A 152 -16.36 14.18 -17.11
CA VAL A 152 -15.03 14.56 -17.64
C VAL A 152 -14.46 15.72 -16.84
N ALA A 153 -15.24 16.78 -16.62
CA ALA A 153 -14.80 17.95 -15.84
C ALA A 153 -14.40 17.58 -14.40
N MET A 154 -15.17 16.72 -13.75
CA MET A 154 -14.84 16.22 -12.40
C MET A 154 -13.50 15.46 -12.39
N ASN A 155 -13.21 14.63 -13.39
CA ASN A 155 -11.93 13.93 -13.49
C ASN A 155 -10.77 14.88 -13.82
N HIS A 156 -11.00 15.93 -14.63
CA HIS A 156 -10.00 16.97 -14.85
C HIS A 156 -9.67 17.72 -13.54
N ALA A 157 -10.71 18.09 -12.77
CA ALA A 157 -10.51 18.70 -11.45
C ALA A 157 -9.75 17.79 -10.47
N ALA A 158 -10.02 16.47 -10.53
CA ALA A 158 -9.30 15.48 -9.73
C ALA A 158 -7.79 15.43 -10.07
N ILE A 159 -7.45 15.59 -11.34
CA ILE A 159 -6.05 15.64 -11.78
C ILE A 159 -5.37 16.90 -11.24
N ASP A 160 -6.01 18.06 -11.40
CA ASP A 160 -5.47 19.33 -10.92
C ASP A 160 -5.27 19.30 -9.39
N LYS A 161 -6.29 18.90 -8.63
CA LYS A 161 -6.22 18.78 -7.17
C LYS A 161 -5.18 17.74 -6.72
N GLY A 162 -5.08 16.61 -7.38
CA GLY A 162 -4.09 15.57 -7.04
C GLY A 162 -2.64 16.04 -7.20
N ILE A 163 -2.38 16.94 -8.16
CA ILE A 163 -1.05 17.55 -8.36
C ILE A 163 -0.73 18.59 -7.26
N GLU A 164 -1.74 19.28 -6.72
CA GLU A 164 -1.56 20.45 -5.87
C GLU A 164 -1.76 20.17 -4.37
N SER A 165 -2.48 19.10 -4.00
CA SER A 165 -3.04 18.96 -2.65
C SER A 165 -2.35 17.91 -1.77
N PHE A 166 -1.19 17.37 -2.15
CA PHE A 166 -0.43 16.52 -1.24
C PHE A 166 0.46 17.35 -0.32
N HIS A 167 0.67 16.85 0.88
CA HIS A 167 1.52 17.46 1.91
C HIS A 167 2.83 16.68 2.03
N LYS A 168 3.96 17.37 2.07
CA LYS A 168 5.27 16.76 2.39
C LYS A 168 5.46 16.80 3.91
N VAL A 169 5.51 15.64 4.52
CA VAL A 169 5.71 15.47 5.96
C VAL A 169 7.15 15.82 6.33
N ASN A 170 7.31 16.63 7.37
CA ASN A 170 8.61 16.88 7.96
C ASN A 170 8.94 15.74 8.94
N VAL A 171 9.74 14.77 8.48
CA VAL A 171 10.10 13.59 9.27
C VAL A 171 10.95 13.99 10.48
N PRO A 172 10.49 13.76 11.75
CA PRO A 172 11.24 14.12 12.92
C PRO A 172 12.48 13.22 13.12
N GLU A 173 13.60 13.75 13.60
CA GLU A 173 14.79 12.97 13.98
C GLU A 173 14.45 11.88 15.02
N ALA A 174 13.50 12.14 15.90
CA ALA A 174 13.06 11.18 16.92
C ALA A 174 12.55 9.86 16.30
N TRP A 175 12.19 9.84 15.03
CA TRP A 175 11.73 8.61 14.35
C TRP A 175 12.87 7.58 14.16
N GLU A 176 14.12 7.98 14.14
CA GLU A 176 15.27 7.05 14.06
C GLU A 176 15.32 6.05 15.23
N THR A 177 14.80 6.46 16.38
CA THR A 177 14.76 5.65 17.61
C THR A 177 13.34 5.21 17.97
N ALA A 178 12.39 5.33 17.07
CA ALA A 178 11.00 4.96 17.32
C ALA A 178 10.86 3.44 17.57
N GLU A 179 10.10 3.08 18.59
CA GLU A 179 9.78 1.70 18.93
C GLU A 179 8.30 1.41 18.69
N ASP A 180 7.97 0.17 18.36
CA ASP A 180 6.58 -0.25 18.21
C ASP A 180 5.87 -0.22 19.57
N LYS A 181 4.72 0.47 19.59
CA LYS A 181 3.85 0.51 20.76
C LYS A 181 3.02 -0.77 20.90
N THR A 182 2.86 -1.53 19.82
CA THR A 182 2.10 -2.79 19.79
C THR A 182 3.03 -3.98 19.96
N VAL A 183 2.84 -4.75 21.01
CA VAL A 183 3.50 -6.05 21.16
C VAL A 183 2.72 -7.06 20.31
N ASP A 184 3.43 -7.81 19.46
CA ASP A 184 2.82 -8.97 18.80
C ASP A 184 2.41 -9.98 19.87
N VAL A 185 1.10 -10.13 20.08
CA VAL A 185 0.57 -11.11 21.05
C VAL A 185 0.53 -12.47 20.37
N PRO A 186 1.32 -13.46 20.85
CA PRO A 186 1.27 -14.79 20.30
C PRO A 186 -0.13 -15.40 20.39
N ALA A 187 -0.51 -16.18 19.39
CA ALA A 187 -1.71 -17.00 19.50
C ALA A 187 -1.53 -18.04 20.61
N THR A 188 -2.61 -18.29 21.35
CA THR A 188 -2.67 -19.29 22.44
C THR A 188 -3.84 -20.24 22.18
N GLY A 189 -3.80 -21.45 22.74
CA GLY A 189 -4.85 -22.44 22.59
C GLY A 189 -4.42 -23.80 23.13
N ASP A 190 -5.36 -24.75 23.16
CA ASP A 190 -5.15 -26.08 23.78
C ASP A 190 -4.32 -27.04 22.90
N ARG A 191 -4.27 -26.76 21.58
CA ARG A 191 -3.52 -27.61 20.65
C ARG A 191 -2.18 -26.95 20.27
N ALA A 192 -1.10 -27.51 20.82
CA ALA A 192 0.25 -27.01 20.64
C ALA A 192 0.69 -26.96 19.16
N ASP A 193 0.33 -28.01 18.36
CA ASP A 193 0.63 -28.07 16.94
C ASP A 193 -0.02 -26.96 16.11
N VAL A 194 -1.29 -26.62 16.44
CA VAL A 194 -2.02 -25.52 15.81
C VAL A 194 -1.42 -24.19 16.22
N VAL A 195 -1.14 -23.98 17.50
CA VAL A 195 -0.57 -22.73 18.01
C VAL A 195 0.82 -22.47 17.43
N GLU A 196 1.65 -23.50 17.33
CA GLU A 196 2.96 -23.41 16.68
C GLU A 196 2.83 -23.00 15.22
N TYR A 197 2.02 -23.69 14.43
CA TYR A 197 1.76 -23.37 13.02
C TYR A 197 1.25 -21.93 12.85
N VAL A 198 0.31 -21.51 13.68
CA VAL A 198 -0.27 -20.17 13.61
C VAL A 198 0.79 -19.10 13.85
N ASN A 199 1.62 -19.25 14.88
CA ASN A 199 2.63 -18.25 15.21
C ASN A 199 3.81 -18.23 14.25
N THR A 200 4.23 -19.40 13.75
CA THR A 200 5.45 -19.51 12.93
C THR A 200 5.20 -19.40 11.42
N ILE A 201 4.00 -19.73 10.96
CA ILE A 201 3.69 -19.75 9.52
C ILE A 201 2.48 -18.86 9.20
N LEU A 202 1.31 -19.10 9.82
CA LEU A 202 0.07 -18.45 9.40
C LEU A 202 0.11 -16.92 9.59
N LYS A 203 0.58 -16.44 10.76
CA LYS A 203 0.69 -15.01 11.02
C LYS A 203 1.66 -14.31 10.07
N PRO A 204 2.92 -14.79 9.89
CA PRO A 204 3.84 -14.19 8.91
C PRO A 204 3.28 -14.18 7.49
N VAL A 205 2.63 -15.28 7.05
CA VAL A 205 2.04 -15.35 5.70
C VAL A 205 0.89 -14.35 5.55
N ASN A 206 0.01 -14.23 6.55
CA ASN A 206 -1.08 -13.25 6.54
C ASN A 206 -0.60 -11.79 6.58
N ALA A 207 0.58 -11.55 7.14
CA ALA A 207 1.26 -10.25 7.13
C ALA A 207 2.10 -10.02 5.85
N TYR A 208 2.01 -10.89 4.84
CA TYR A 208 2.82 -10.86 3.61
C TYR A 208 4.34 -11.00 3.86
N GLN A 209 4.73 -11.59 4.98
CA GLN A 209 6.12 -11.86 5.35
C GLN A 209 6.55 -13.32 5.03
N GLY A 210 5.70 -14.08 4.34
CA GLY A 210 5.97 -15.47 4.01
C GLY A 210 7.28 -15.71 3.27
N ASN A 211 7.71 -14.79 2.41
CA ASN A 211 8.99 -14.87 1.70
C ASN A 211 10.22 -14.75 2.60
N LYS A 212 10.06 -14.28 3.83
CA LYS A 212 11.14 -14.20 4.84
C LYS A 212 11.30 -15.52 5.62
N LEU A 213 10.32 -16.43 5.52
CA LEU A 213 10.38 -17.71 6.18
C LEU A 213 11.41 -18.63 5.48
N PRO A 214 12.26 -19.32 6.25
CA PRO A 214 13.15 -20.33 5.68
C PRO A 214 12.31 -21.53 5.21
N VAL A 215 12.78 -22.25 4.19
CA VAL A 215 12.12 -23.46 3.69
C VAL A 215 11.90 -24.49 4.81
N SER A 216 12.81 -24.56 5.77
CA SER A 216 12.71 -25.44 6.95
C SER A 216 11.52 -25.14 7.86
N ALA A 217 10.93 -23.94 7.82
CA ALA A 217 9.71 -23.65 8.56
C ALA A 217 8.55 -24.57 8.16
N PHE A 218 8.58 -25.10 6.94
CA PHE A 218 7.54 -25.98 6.38
C PHE A 218 7.88 -27.48 6.51
N SER A 219 8.95 -27.87 7.22
CA SER A 219 9.38 -29.27 7.33
C SER A 219 8.33 -30.23 7.92
N ASN A 220 7.44 -29.72 8.76
CA ASN A 220 6.32 -30.47 9.32
C ASN A 220 5.05 -30.41 8.45
N HIS A 221 5.07 -29.71 7.32
CA HIS A 221 3.97 -29.44 6.42
C HIS A 221 4.36 -29.64 4.96
N VAL A 222 5.17 -30.66 4.69
CA VAL A 222 5.77 -30.94 3.36
C VAL A 222 4.73 -31.29 2.29
N ASP A 223 3.56 -31.69 2.69
CA ASP A 223 2.42 -31.98 1.81
C ASP A 223 1.52 -30.76 1.55
N GLY A 224 1.86 -29.60 2.15
CA GLY A 224 1.11 -28.36 2.01
C GLY A 224 -0.18 -28.29 2.86
N THR A 225 -0.41 -29.26 3.76
CA THR A 225 -1.58 -29.21 4.66
C THR A 225 -1.33 -28.35 5.87
N ALA A 226 -2.37 -27.60 6.29
CA ALA A 226 -2.39 -26.89 7.55
C ALA A 226 -3.06 -27.74 8.63
N PRO A 227 -2.65 -27.63 9.91
CA PRO A 227 -3.33 -28.33 11.00
C PRO A 227 -4.82 -27.94 11.08
N GLN A 228 -5.67 -28.94 11.28
CA GLN A 228 -7.11 -28.69 11.47
C GLN A 228 -7.33 -27.78 12.67
N GLY A 229 -8.21 -26.78 12.51
CA GLY A 229 -8.50 -25.76 13.53
C GLY A 229 -7.69 -24.48 13.38
N SER A 230 -6.66 -24.43 12.51
CA SER A 230 -5.91 -23.19 12.27
C SER A 230 -6.76 -22.04 11.73
N ALA A 231 -7.86 -22.35 11.00
CA ALA A 231 -8.80 -21.36 10.48
C ALA A 231 -9.47 -20.50 11.58
N ALA A 232 -9.59 -21.01 12.81
CA ALA A 232 -10.11 -20.24 13.94
C ALA A 232 -9.27 -19.01 14.29
N TYR A 233 -7.99 -19.02 13.91
CA TYR A 233 -7.04 -17.90 14.13
C TYR A 233 -6.99 -16.92 12.96
N GLU A 234 -7.68 -17.23 11.87
CA GLU A 234 -7.72 -16.38 10.69
C GLU A 234 -8.90 -15.40 10.77
N LYS A 235 -8.63 -14.20 11.30
CA LYS A 235 -9.66 -13.15 11.42
C LYS A 235 -9.91 -12.49 10.06
N ARG A 236 -10.95 -12.95 9.35
CA ARG A 236 -11.40 -12.34 8.10
C ARG A 236 -12.54 -11.34 8.29
N GLY A 237 -13.20 -11.33 9.45
CA GLY A 237 -14.40 -10.52 9.68
C GLY A 237 -15.61 -10.96 8.82
N ILE A 238 -15.60 -12.19 8.31
CA ILE A 238 -16.64 -12.72 7.42
C ILE A 238 -17.80 -13.28 8.22
N ALA A 239 -17.51 -13.94 9.33
CA ALA A 239 -18.50 -14.46 10.28
C ALA A 239 -17.96 -14.32 11.70
N VAL A 240 -18.81 -13.87 12.63
CA VAL A 240 -18.49 -13.80 14.05
C VAL A 240 -18.84 -15.14 14.71
N ASP A 241 -19.95 -15.74 14.29
CA ASP A 241 -20.40 -17.06 14.71
C ASP A 241 -20.54 -17.97 13.48
N VAL A 242 -19.96 -19.15 13.57
CA VAL A 242 -20.12 -20.20 12.58
C VAL A 242 -21.05 -21.24 13.18
N PRO A 243 -22.18 -21.57 12.54
CA PRO A 243 -23.13 -22.59 13.05
C PRO A 243 -22.50 -23.98 13.07
#